data_92bf4762730de6b1c5896b681d622384
#
_entry.id   92bf4762730de6b1c5896b681d622384
#
_cell.length_a   1.000
_cell.length_b   1.000
_cell.length_c   1.000
_cell.angle_alpha   90.00
_cell.angle_beta   90.00
_cell.angle_gamma   90.00
#
_symmetry.space_group_name_H-M   'P 1'
#
loop_
_entity.id
_entity.type
_entity.pdbx_description
1 polymer ?
#
loop_
_entity_poly.entity_id
_entity_poly.type
_entity_poly.pdbx_seq_one_letter_code
_entity_poly.pdbx_strand_id
1 'polypeptide(L)'
;ARLLAQDPAITHVAMVHSETTSGILNDIQSVGKVVRDAGRTFIVDAMSSFGGVDIPVSDWGIDFLVSSANKCIQGVPGFSFILANREKLAACAGQARSLSLDLLDQWKGMEKDGKWRFTSPTHVVLAFSKALDELEAEGGIPARHRRYAENNRLLIEKMRAMGFAPYIDGSRQGPI
;
A
#
# COMPACT_ATOMS: atom_id res chain seq x y z
N ALA A 1 -7.05 13.80 14.64
CA ALA A 1 -8.04 13.80 15.75
C ALA A 1 -8.97 15.01 15.68
N ARG A 2 -8.45 16.25 15.80
CA ARG A 2 -9.29 17.48 15.90
C ARG A 2 -10.31 17.62 14.76
N LEU A 3 -9.92 17.44 13.49
CA LEU A 3 -10.82 17.53 12.35
C LEU A 3 -11.95 16.51 12.40
N LEU A 4 -11.63 15.25 12.76
CA LEU A 4 -12.63 14.18 12.86
C LEU A 4 -13.63 14.41 14.00
N ALA A 5 -13.21 15.09 15.07
CA ALA A 5 -14.10 15.46 16.17
C ALA A 5 -14.98 16.66 15.83
N GLN A 6 -14.50 17.58 14.99
CA GLN A 6 -15.23 18.81 14.60
C GLN A 6 -16.21 18.59 13.45
N ASP A 7 -15.93 17.63 12.57
CA ASP A 7 -16.75 17.37 11.38
C ASP A 7 -17.22 15.90 11.33
N PRO A 8 -18.45 15.63 11.78
CA PRO A 8 -19.02 14.28 11.72
C PRO A 8 -19.32 13.79 10.30
N ALA A 9 -19.31 14.67 9.29
CA ALA A 9 -19.53 14.31 7.90
C ALA A 9 -18.30 13.61 7.27
N ILE A 10 -17.11 13.72 7.88
CA ILE A 10 -15.93 12.97 7.46
C ILE A 10 -16.12 11.50 7.80
N THR A 11 -16.36 10.67 6.81
CA THR A 11 -16.56 9.22 6.96
C THR A 11 -15.31 8.40 6.65
N HIS A 12 -14.41 8.93 5.84
CA HIS A 12 -13.21 8.25 5.37
C HIS A 12 -11.99 9.16 5.53
N VAL A 13 -10.84 8.53 5.79
CA VAL A 13 -9.52 9.18 5.74
C VAL A 13 -8.68 8.39 4.75
N ALA A 14 -8.08 9.07 3.78
CA ALA A 14 -7.15 8.49 2.83
C ALA A 14 -5.75 9.08 3.06
N MET A 15 -4.71 8.23 3.00
CA MET A 15 -3.33 8.65 3.21
C MET A 15 -2.36 7.81 2.37
N VAL A 16 -1.37 8.48 1.80
CA VAL A 16 -0.24 7.81 1.14
C VAL A 16 0.77 7.40 2.22
N HIS A 17 1.30 6.17 2.15
CA HIS A 17 2.33 5.70 3.07
C HIS A 17 3.72 6.20 2.67
N SER A 18 4.11 6.00 1.41
CA SER A 18 5.42 6.43 0.89
C SER A 18 5.25 7.39 -0.29
N GLU A 19 5.72 8.62 -0.11
CA GLU A 19 5.67 9.67 -1.13
C GLU A 19 6.75 9.44 -2.18
N THR A 20 6.37 9.01 -3.37
CA THR A 20 7.28 8.61 -4.45
C THR A 20 8.28 9.69 -4.84
N THR A 21 7.87 10.96 -4.87
CA THR A 21 8.71 12.06 -5.37
C THR A 21 9.63 12.66 -4.33
N SER A 22 9.34 12.49 -3.04
CA SER A 22 10.13 13.08 -1.94
C SER A 22 10.84 12.03 -1.08
N GLY A 23 10.40 10.78 -1.14
CA GLY A 23 10.93 9.71 -0.27
C GLY A 23 10.44 9.78 1.18
N ILE A 24 9.43 10.62 1.48
CA ILE A 24 8.86 10.70 2.83
C ILE A 24 8.06 9.43 3.12
N LEU A 25 8.33 8.83 4.28
CA LEU A 25 7.49 7.78 4.85
C LEU A 25 6.56 8.40 5.90
N ASN A 26 5.26 8.35 5.62
CA ASN A 26 4.23 8.92 6.48
C ASN A 26 3.85 7.94 7.61
N ASP A 27 3.58 8.46 8.80
CA ASP A 27 3.20 7.67 9.98
C ASP A 27 1.73 7.22 9.90
N ILE A 28 1.49 6.18 9.08
CA ILE A 28 0.15 5.60 8.92
C ILE A 28 -0.31 4.82 10.17
N GLN A 29 0.62 4.36 11.01
CA GLN A 29 0.31 3.66 12.26
C GLN A 29 -0.42 4.59 13.24
N SER A 30 0.17 5.73 13.55
CA SER A 30 -0.45 6.71 14.47
C SER A 30 -1.75 7.29 13.91
N VAL A 31 -1.81 7.54 12.59
CA VAL A 31 -3.02 8.02 11.92
C VAL A 31 -4.11 6.95 11.95
N GLY A 32 -3.78 5.69 11.67
CA GLY A 32 -4.73 4.57 11.71
C GLY A 32 -5.39 4.42 13.08
N LYS A 33 -4.59 4.55 14.17
CA LYS A 33 -5.16 4.57 15.52
C LYS A 33 -6.19 5.68 15.71
N VAL A 34 -5.86 6.90 15.30
CA VAL A 34 -6.77 8.06 15.41
C VAL A 34 -8.05 7.86 14.60
N VAL A 35 -7.95 7.32 13.39
CA VAL A 35 -9.09 7.07 12.49
C VAL A 35 -10.01 6.00 13.06
N ARG A 36 -9.43 4.91 13.55
CA ARG A 36 -10.16 3.81 14.22
C ARG A 36 -10.87 4.31 15.49
N ASP A 37 -10.17 5.05 16.36
CA ASP A 37 -10.75 5.60 17.59
C ASP A 37 -11.92 6.56 17.30
N ALA A 38 -11.91 7.21 16.13
CA ALA A 38 -13.00 8.07 15.66
C ALA A 38 -14.12 7.29 14.93
N GLY A 39 -14.00 5.96 14.77
CA GLY A 39 -14.98 5.13 14.06
C GLY A 39 -15.07 5.42 12.55
N ARG A 40 -13.98 5.86 11.93
CA ARG A 40 -13.93 6.20 10.50
C ARG A 40 -13.24 5.09 9.69
N THR A 41 -13.43 5.11 8.39
CA THR A 41 -12.77 4.18 7.46
C THR A 41 -11.40 4.71 7.08
N PHE A 42 -10.37 3.85 7.16
CA PHE A 42 -9.01 4.21 6.80
C PHE A 42 -8.57 3.53 5.50
N ILE A 43 -8.17 4.35 4.52
CA ILE A 43 -7.68 3.93 3.20
C ILE A 43 -6.22 4.33 3.10
N VAL A 44 -5.35 3.37 2.80
CA VAL A 44 -3.90 3.62 2.65
C VAL A 44 -3.46 3.30 1.24
N ASP A 45 -2.84 4.27 0.59
CA ASP A 45 -2.06 4.05 -0.61
C ASP A 45 -0.65 3.60 -0.20
N ALA A 46 -0.36 2.33 -0.38
CA ALA A 46 0.94 1.73 -0.14
C ALA A 46 1.62 1.27 -1.44
N MET A 47 1.27 1.92 -2.56
CA MET A 47 1.79 1.58 -3.89
C MET A 47 3.31 1.46 -3.91
N SER A 48 4.01 2.41 -3.31
CA SER A 48 5.48 2.47 -3.34
C SER A 48 6.16 1.76 -2.18
N SER A 49 5.43 1.24 -1.18
CA SER A 49 6.02 0.72 0.05
C SER A 49 5.67 -0.74 0.37
N PHE A 50 4.50 -1.21 -0.09
CA PHE A 50 4.05 -2.57 0.23
C PHE A 50 5.00 -3.63 -0.35
N GLY A 51 5.45 -4.54 0.51
CA GLY A 51 6.45 -5.55 0.16
C GLY A 51 7.91 -5.13 0.42
N GLY A 52 8.16 -3.83 0.66
CA GLY A 52 9.47 -3.29 1.06
C GLY A 52 9.50 -2.71 2.47
N VAL A 53 8.33 -2.40 3.02
CA VAL A 53 8.12 -1.98 4.41
C VAL A 53 7.06 -2.89 5.01
N ASP A 54 7.29 -3.32 6.25
CA ASP A 54 6.29 -4.11 6.98
C ASP A 54 5.10 -3.23 7.36
N ILE A 55 3.89 -3.69 7.01
CA ILE A 55 2.63 -2.98 7.26
C ILE A 55 1.64 -3.97 7.87
N PRO A 56 1.55 -4.07 9.20
CA PRO A 56 0.52 -4.87 9.88
C PRO A 56 -0.87 -4.26 9.66
N VAL A 57 -1.50 -4.59 8.54
CA VAL A 57 -2.74 -3.95 8.03
C VAL A 57 -3.84 -3.93 9.08
N SER A 58 -4.11 -5.08 9.71
CA SER A 58 -5.16 -5.21 10.73
C SER A 58 -4.82 -4.47 12.01
N ASP A 59 -3.57 -4.59 12.49
CA ASP A 59 -3.14 -4.00 13.75
C ASP A 59 -3.16 -2.47 13.69
N TRP A 60 -2.82 -1.91 12.55
CA TRP A 60 -2.83 -0.47 12.32
C TRP A 60 -4.22 0.08 11.96
N GLY A 61 -5.24 -0.78 11.89
CA GLY A 61 -6.63 -0.36 11.63
C GLY A 61 -6.85 0.14 10.22
N ILE A 62 -6.12 -0.43 9.25
CA ILE A 62 -6.28 -0.12 7.83
C ILE A 62 -7.44 -0.94 7.28
N ASP A 63 -8.48 -0.28 6.79
CA ASP A 63 -9.64 -0.95 6.19
C ASP A 63 -9.42 -1.31 4.73
N PHE A 64 -8.72 -0.45 3.99
CA PHE A 64 -8.36 -0.69 2.59
C PHE A 64 -6.91 -0.27 2.34
N LEU A 65 -6.09 -1.19 1.88
CA LEU A 65 -4.73 -0.91 1.45
C LEU A 65 -4.60 -1.19 -0.04
N VAL A 66 -4.13 -0.20 -0.79
CA VAL A 66 -3.93 -0.30 -2.24
C VAL A 66 -2.46 -0.45 -2.55
N SER A 67 -2.11 -1.42 -3.40
CA SER A 67 -0.75 -1.59 -3.90
C SER A 67 -0.73 -2.12 -5.33
N SER A 68 0.45 -2.29 -5.90
CA SER A 68 0.65 -2.72 -7.29
C SER A 68 1.67 -3.82 -7.41
N ALA A 69 1.58 -4.58 -8.50
CA ALA A 69 2.45 -5.70 -8.78
C ALA A 69 3.93 -5.33 -8.96
N ASN A 70 4.23 -4.11 -9.46
CA ASN A 70 5.53 -3.74 -10.03
C ASN A 70 6.40 -2.84 -9.15
N LYS A 71 6.05 -2.62 -7.89
CA LYS A 71 6.87 -1.80 -6.97
C LYS A 71 7.75 -2.69 -6.10
N CYS A 72 7.69 -2.60 -4.79
CA CYS A 72 8.57 -3.37 -3.91
C CYS A 72 8.44 -4.89 -4.01
N ILE A 73 7.34 -5.41 -4.51
CA ILE A 73 7.19 -6.85 -4.80
C ILE A 73 8.03 -7.27 -6.02
N GLN A 74 8.38 -6.29 -6.90
CA GLN A 74 9.24 -6.50 -8.06
C GLN A 74 8.64 -7.40 -9.16
N GLY A 75 7.32 -7.43 -9.28
CA GLY A 75 6.63 -8.00 -10.44
C GLY A 75 6.66 -7.05 -11.64
N VAL A 76 5.96 -7.40 -12.71
CA VAL A 76 5.77 -6.53 -13.88
C VAL A 76 4.51 -5.67 -13.74
N PRO A 77 4.49 -4.45 -14.31
CA PRO A 77 3.30 -3.60 -14.27
C PRO A 77 2.13 -4.22 -15.05
N GLY A 78 0.90 -3.98 -14.62
CA GLY A 78 -0.30 -4.44 -15.33
C GLY A 78 -1.55 -4.59 -14.47
N PHE A 79 -1.43 -4.64 -13.15
CA PHE A 79 -2.56 -4.56 -12.23
C PHE A 79 -2.16 -3.97 -10.87
N SER A 80 -3.17 -3.50 -10.16
CA SER A 80 -3.11 -3.19 -8.74
C SER A 80 -3.96 -4.19 -7.95
N PHE A 81 -3.64 -4.37 -6.69
CA PHE A 81 -4.42 -5.20 -5.79
C PHE A 81 -4.79 -4.43 -4.52
N ILE A 82 -5.82 -4.89 -3.85
CA ILE A 82 -6.35 -4.24 -2.67
C ILE A 82 -6.52 -5.30 -1.57
N LEU A 83 -5.93 -5.02 -0.41
CA LEU A 83 -6.27 -5.74 0.83
C LEU A 83 -7.40 -4.99 1.49
N ALA A 84 -8.53 -5.65 1.70
CA ALA A 84 -9.75 -5.01 2.20
C ALA A 84 -10.29 -5.71 3.44
N ASN A 85 -10.76 -4.92 4.39
CA ASN A 85 -11.62 -5.43 5.45
C ASN A 85 -12.92 -5.95 4.83
N ARG A 86 -13.21 -7.23 5.03
CA ARG A 86 -14.33 -7.92 4.40
C ARG A 86 -15.69 -7.30 4.73
N GLU A 87 -15.90 -6.92 5.98
CA GLU A 87 -17.17 -6.34 6.43
C GLU A 87 -17.38 -4.95 5.83
N LYS A 88 -16.34 -4.12 5.83
CA LYS A 88 -16.36 -2.80 5.20
C LYS A 88 -16.61 -2.90 3.70
N LEU A 89 -15.96 -3.85 3.02
CA LEU A 89 -16.18 -4.08 1.59
C LEU A 89 -17.62 -4.54 1.31
N ALA A 90 -18.16 -5.47 2.10
CA ALA A 90 -19.54 -5.93 1.94
C ALA A 90 -20.57 -4.80 2.10
N ALA A 91 -20.31 -3.84 2.99
CA ALA A 91 -21.15 -2.67 3.21
C ALA A 91 -21.15 -1.67 2.04
N CYS A 92 -20.24 -1.81 1.06
CA CYS A 92 -20.18 -0.94 -0.15
C CYS A 92 -21.17 -1.31 -1.25
N ALA A 93 -22.10 -2.23 -1.02
CA ALA A 93 -23.03 -2.68 -2.05
C ALA A 93 -23.83 -1.52 -2.65
N GLY A 94 -23.80 -1.40 -3.98
CA GLY A 94 -24.53 -0.36 -4.73
C GLY A 94 -23.94 1.06 -4.64
N GLN A 95 -22.77 1.24 -4.02
CA GLN A 95 -22.16 2.56 -3.84
C GLN A 95 -21.09 2.89 -4.89
N ALA A 96 -20.63 1.91 -5.66
CA ALA A 96 -19.63 2.13 -6.69
C ALA A 96 -20.15 3.08 -7.79
N ARG A 97 -19.35 4.08 -8.14
CA ARG A 97 -19.65 5.04 -9.21
C ARG A 97 -19.14 4.60 -10.59
N SER A 98 -18.34 3.56 -10.62
CA SER A 98 -17.71 3.03 -11.82
C SER A 98 -17.96 1.53 -11.91
N LEU A 99 -18.44 1.08 -13.06
CA LEU A 99 -18.61 -0.34 -13.34
C LEU A 99 -17.26 -1.10 -13.29
N SER A 100 -16.21 -0.52 -13.87
CA SER A 100 -14.90 -1.17 -13.98
C SER A 100 -14.11 -1.19 -12.67
N LEU A 101 -14.41 -0.27 -11.74
CA LEU A 101 -13.71 -0.14 -10.46
C LEU A 101 -14.56 -0.57 -9.26
N ASP A 102 -15.66 -1.29 -9.48
CA ASP A 102 -16.47 -1.88 -8.42
C ASP A 102 -15.74 -3.07 -7.80
N LEU A 103 -15.07 -2.81 -6.67
CA LEU A 103 -14.27 -3.79 -5.96
C LEU A 103 -15.12 -4.92 -5.36
N LEU A 104 -16.32 -4.59 -4.88
CA LEU A 104 -17.25 -5.59 -4.32
C LEU A 104 -17.72 -6.58 -5.39
N ASP A 105 -18.07 -6.08 -6.56
CA ASP A 105 -18.47 -6.94 -7.67
C ASP A 105 -17.29 -7.78 -8.20
N GLN A 106 -16.08 -7.20 -8.23
CA GLN A 106 -14.87 -7.95 -8.56
C GLN A 106 -14.67 -9.11 -7.58
N TRP A 107 -14.76 -8.85 -6.27
CA TRP A 107 -14.64 -9.89 -5.25
C TRP A 107 -15.72 -10.96 -5.38
N LYS A 108 -17.00 -10.58 -5.54
CA LYS A 108 -18.09 -11.53 -5.72
C LYS A 108 -17.92 -12.41 -6.97
N GLY A 109 -17.40 -11.85 -8.07
CA GLY A 109 -17.08 -12.61 -9.27
C GLY A 109 -16.01 -13.66 -9.01
N MET A 110 -14.93 -13.28 -8.32
CA MET A 110 -13.85 -14.20 -7.98
C MET A 110 -14.29 -15.30 -7.00
N GLU A 111 -15.12 -14.97 -6.01
CA GLU A 111 -15.68 -15.97 -5.07
C GLU A 111 -16.60 -16.99 -5.78
N LYS A 112 -17.30 -16.55 -6.84
CA LYS A 112 -18.25 -17.39 -7.56
C LYS A 112 -17.58 -18.48 -8.39
N ASP A 113 -16.54 -18.13 -9.16
CA ASP A 113 -15.94 -19.06 -10.14
C ASP A 113 -14.42 -18.89 -10.33
N GLY A 114 -13.75 -18.09 -9.46
CA GLY A 114 -12.32 -17.83 -9.52
C GLY A 114 -11.89 -16.91 -10.66
N LYS A 115 -12.80 -16.30 -11.39
CA LYS A 115 -12.49 -15.45 -12.55
C LYS A 115 -12.58 -13.97 -12.22
N TRP A 116 -11.79 -13.22 -12.94
CA TRP A 116 -11.93 -11.76 -12.96
C TRP A 116 -13.19 -11.37 -13.70
N ARG A 117 -13.81 -10.25 -13.32
CA ARG A 117 -15.02 -9.72 -14.02
C ARG A 117 -14.78 -9.43 -15.51
N PHE A 118 -13.55 -8.99 -15.82
CA PHE A 118 -13.13 -8.64 -17.18
C PHE A 118 -11.89 -9.45 -17.55
N THR A 119 -11.37 -9.26 -18.76
CA THR A 119 -10.16 -9.93 -19.23
C THR A 119 -8.99 -9.67 -18.27
N SER A 120 -8.47 -10.75 -17.67
CA SER A 120 -7.36 -10.67 -16.73
C SER A 120 -6.04 -10.49 -17.47
N PRO A 121 -5.08 -9.76 -16.88
CA PRO A 121 -3.70 -9.69 -17.38
C PRO A 121 -2.92 -10.95 -16.99
N THR A 122 -3.27 -12.11 -17.53
CA THR A 122 -2.82 -13.44 -17.07
C THR A 122 -1.31 -13.56 -17.01
N HIS A 123 -0.57 -13.05 -18.01
CA HIS A 123 0.91 -13.09 -17.98
C HIS A 123 1.49 -12.26 -16.83
N VAL A 124 0.89 -11.11 -16.54
CA VAL A 124 1.32 -10.26 -15.43
C VAL A 124 1.02 -10.93 -14.08
N VAL A 125 -0.12 -11.63 -13.96
CA VAL A 125 -0.48 -12.38 -12.75
C VAL A 125 0.50 -13.54 -12.53
N LEU A 126 0.89 -14.26 -13.58
CA LEU A 126 1.90 -15.31 -13.48
C LEU A 126 3.28 -14.75 -13.08
N ALA A 127 3.68 -13.62 -13.67
CA ALA A 127 4.91 -12.95 -13.28
C ALA A 127 4.87 -12.44 -11.83
N PHE A 128 3.71 -11.99 -11.37
CA PHE A 128 3.51 -11.58 -9.97
C PHE A 128 3.62 -12.77 -9.00
N SER A 129 3.04 -13.92 -9.34
CA SER A 129 3.21 -15.15 -8.56
C SER A 129 4.70 -15.50 -8.41
N LYS A 130 5.46 -15.43 -9.51
CA LYS A 130 6.91 -15.66 -9.46
C LYS A 130 7.65 -14.62 -8.61
N ALA A 131 7.24 -13.34 -8.67
CA ALA A 131 7.83 -12.29 -7.84
C ALA A 131 7.56 -12.50 -6.34
N LEU A 132 6.41 -13.10 -5.98
CA LEU A 132 6.13 -13.49 -4.59
C LEU A 132 7.02 -14.65 -4.13
N ASP A 133 7.25 -15.66 -4.98
CA ASP A 133 8.19 -16.75 -4.70
C ASP A 133 9.62 -16.20 -4.47
N GLU A 134 10.04 -15.22 -5.28
CA GLU A 134 11.34 -14.58 -5.15
C GLU A 134 11.45 -13.73 -3.88
N LEU A 135 10.37 -13.03 -3.51
CA LEU A 135 10.29 -12.30 -2.24
C LEU A 135 10.44 -13.25 -1.04
N GLU A 136 9.77 -14.38 -1.08
CA GLU A 136 9.86 -15.39 -0.03
C GLU A 136 11.27 -16.01 0.02
N ALA A 137 11.83 -16.38 -1.13
CA ALA A 137 13.19 -16.93 -1.23
C ALA A 137 14.28 -15.95 -0.77
N GLU A 138 14.08 -14.64 -0.93
CA GLU A 138 14.95 -13.60 -0.39
C GLU A 138 14.94 -13.55 1.15
N GLY A 139 13.93 -14.08 1.79
CA GLY A 139 13.69 -14.03 3.24
C GLY A 139 12.55 -13.07 3.63
N GLY A 140 11.65 -12.82 2.70
CA GLY A 140 10.43 -12.04 2.88
C GLY A 140 10.65 -10.54 2.99
N ILE A 141 9.62 -9.85 3.46
CA ILE A 141 9.64 -8.38 3.64
C ILE A 141 10.82 -7.91 4.51
N PRO A 142 11.18 -8.57 5.62
CA PRO A 142 12.31 -8.12 6.43
C PRO A 142 13.66 -8.11 5.69
N ALA A 143 13.91 -9.10 4.84
CA ALA A 143 15.15 -9.16 4.06
C ALA A 143 15.15 -8.10 2.95
N ARG A 144 14.04 -7.95 2.24
CA ARG A 144 13.86 -6.91 1.23
C ARG A 144 14.00 -5.51 1.79
N HIS A 145 13.41 -5.26 2.95
CA HIS A 145 13.55 -3.99 3.68
C HIS A 145 15.01 -3.67 3.99
N ARG A 146 15.76 -4.63 4.54
CA ARG A 146 17.20 -4.44 4.83
C ARG A 146 17.99 -4.10 3.57
N ARG A 147 17.73 -4.78 2.46
CA ARG A 147 18.41 -4.50 1.19
C ARG A 147 18.11 -3.09 0.69
N TYR A 148 16.87 -2.65 0.73
CA TYR A 148 16.49 -1.30 0.31
C TYR A 148 17.07 -0.23 1.25
N ALA A 149 16.98 -0.43 2.55
CA ALA A 149 17.54 0.49 3.53
C ALA A 149 19.06 0.66 3.37
N GLU A 150 19.79 -0.44 3.12
CA GLU A 150 21.24 -0.38 2.88
C GLU A 150 21.55 0.31 1.55
N ASN A 151 20.82 0.02 0.48
CA ASN A 151 20.99 0.70 -0.80
C ASN A 151 20.75 2.21 -0.67
N ASN A 152 19.68 2.62 0.03
CA ASN A 152 19.37 4.01 0.27
C ASN A 152 20.46 4.70 1.13
N ARG A 153 20.92 4.05 2.19
CA ARG A 153 22.02 4.54 3.03
C ARG A 153 23.28 4.79 2.22
N LEU A 154 23.69 3.82 1.40
CA LEU A 154 24.87 3.93 0.53
C LEU A 154 24.70 5.04 -0.52
N LEU A 155 23.53 5.14 -1.12
CA LEU A 155 23.23 6.20 -2.08
C LEU A 155 23.38 7.58 -1.45
N ILE A 156 22.76 7.80 -0.31
CA ILE A 156 22.82 9.08 0.42
C ILE A 156 24.26 9.42 0.81
N GLU A 157 25.02 8.44 1.32
CA GLU A 157 26.44 8.61 1.67
C GLU A 157 27.26 9.07 0.46
N LYS A 158 27.12 8.37 -0.67
CA LYS A 158 27.87 8.70 -1.88
C LYS A 158 27.46 10.03 -2.49
N MET A 159 26.17 10.35 -2.48
CA MET A 159 25.67 11.64 -2.96
C MET A 159 26.18 12.80 -2.10
N ARG A 160 26.21 12.62 -0.78
CA ARG A 160 26.81 13.63 0.13
C ARG A 160 28.29 13.85 -0.15
N ALA A 161 29.06 12.79 -0.40
CA ALA A 161 30.48 12.88 -0.76
C ALA A 161 30.71 13.65 -2.08
N MET A 162 29.71 13.68 -2.96
CA MET A 162 29.73 14.49 -4.19
C MET A 162 29.18 15.91 -4.02
N GLY A 163 28.83 16.34 -2.80
CA GLY A 163 28.35 17.67 -2.50
C GLY A 163 26.83 17.85 -2.56
N PHE A 164 26.04 16.78 -2.74
CA PHE A 164 24.58 16.86 -2.69
C PHE A 164 24.08 16.75 -1.24
N ALA A 165 23.04 17.53 -0.91
CA ALA A 165 22.36 17.43 0.37
C ALA A 165 20.99 16.79 0.19
N PRO A 166 20.57 15.84 1.07
CA PRO A 166 19.21 15.33 1.08
C PRO A 166 18.21 16.48 1.32
N TYR A 167 17.12 16.46 0.56
CA TYR A 167 16.05 17.46 0.73
C TYR A 167 15.23 17.20 1.98
N ILE A 168 15.04 15.91 2.34
CA ILE A 168 14.23 15.49 3.47
C ILE A 168 15.13 15.14 4.66
N ASP A 169 14.71 15.54 5.86
CA ASP A 169 15.35 15.12 7.11
C ASP A 169 15.31 13.60 7.25
N GLY A 170 16.42 13.01 7.70
CA GLY A 170 16.58 11.56 7.78
C GLY A 170 15.54 10.86 8.67
N SER A 171 14.95 11.55 9.63
CA SER A 171 13.89 11.00 10.50
C SER A 171 12.56 10.77 9.78
N ARG A 172 12.37 11.42 8.63
CA ARG A 172 11.16 11.31 7.79
C ARG A 172 11.41 10.57 6.48
N GLN A 173 12.65 10.28 6.19
CA GLN A 173 13.02 9.60 4.95
C GLN A 173 12.71 8.11 5.04
N GLY A 174 12.00 7.59 4.06
CA GLY A 174 11.76 6.17 3.90
C GLY A 174 13.02 5.42 3.43
N PRO A 175 13.02 4.09 3.53
CA PRO A 175 14.12 3.24 3.08
C PRO A 175 14.13 2.99 1.57
N ILE A 176 13.16 3.53 0.83
CA ILE A 176 12.88 3.24 -0.58
C ILE A 176 13.03 4.51 -1.39
#